data_7353e782ba8803b0e0bd661a56ea01ca
#
_entry.id   7353e782ba8803b0e0bd661a56ea01ca
#
_cell.length_a   1.000
_cell.length_b   1.000
_cell.length_c   1.000
_cell.angle_alpha   90.00
_cell.angle_beta   90.00
_cell.angle_gamma   90.00
#
_symmetry.space_group_name_H-M   'P 1'
#
loop_
_entity.id
_entity.type
_entity.pdbx_description
1 polymer ?
#
loop_
_entity_poly.entity_id
_entity_poly.type
_entity_poly.pdbx_seq_one_letter_code
_entity_poly.pdbx_strand_id
1 'polypeptide(L)'
;MTPRFICFDLDGTLYLDSCVYLRMIDHFFHDTPYRDWIFPVQEQMKQVLSGQSSLRCGQFVPKQKAEHPKTPEDLFDVPGTAALLLPDPSPWLDRTLYSYISDGWTLGMYLARRIGWEGEDFWKRFRLVRNDLIDPYWGPVPNPALPVLLKELKKQGIHVVLCSNAQEANCIELLNYLGFDDSCFEELCFDADKPHTFPQRIAQWGRQFNLSPKEMLFIGDQGYFDLYAGKTCGASTLLVSPWNAADAELWDHRVQTPKEMEAYLRELCLK
;
A
#
# COMPACT_ATOMS: atom_id res chain seq x y z
N MET A 1 -9.07 22.94 5.15
CA MET A 1 -7.81 23.75 5.17
C MET A 1 -6.91 23.17 4.10
N THR A 2 -6.29 23.99 3.27
CA THR A 2 -5.32 23.53 2.26
C THR A 2 -4.06 23.04 2.99
N PRO A 3 -3.59 21.82 2.74
CA PRO A 3 -2.37 21.30 3.35
C PRO A 3 -1.15 22.09 2.83
N ARG A 4 -0.13 22.23 3.68
CA ARG A 4 1.17 22.79 3.31
C ARG A 4 2.25 21.70 3.09
N PHE A 5 1.92 20.48 3.42
CA PHE A 5 2.77 19.30 3.26
C PHE A 5 1.90 18.11 2.82
N ILE A 6 2.37 17.38 1.82
CA ILE A 6 1.73 16.14 1.36
C ILE A 6 2.78 15.04 1.27
N CYS A 7 2.53 13.95 1.98
CA CYS A 7 3.31 12.73 1.89
C CYS A 7 2.54 11.70 1.07
N PHE A 8 3.13 11.24 -0.02
CA PHE A 8 2.60 10.18 -0.86
C PHE A 8 3.29 8.85 -0.56
N ASP A 9 2.54 7.76 -0.55
CA ASP A 9 3.06 6.45 -0.84
C ASP A 9 3.23 6.25 -2.36
N LEU A 10 3.90 5.18 -2.78
CA LEU A 10 4.16 4.87 -4.20
C LEU A 10 3.22 3.79 -4.73
N ASP A 11 3.35 2.57 -4.16
CA ASP A 11 2.70 1.37 -4.70
C ASP A 11 1.18 1.42 -4.43
N GLY A 12 0.34 1.25 -5.47
CA GLY A 12 -1.11 1.37 -5.33
C GLY A 12 -1.64 2.81 -5.15
N THR A 13 -0.75 3.80 -5.00
CA THR A 13 -1.09 5.20 -4.73
C THR A 13 -0.85 6.12 -5.94
N LEU A 14 0.35 6.11 -6.51
CA LEU A 14 0.67 6.91 -7.70
C LEU A 14 0.32 6.19 -9.01
N TYR A 15 -0.01 4.94 -8.93
CA TYR A 15 -0.49 4.09 -10.03
C TYR A 15 -1.42 3.00 -9.50
N LEU A 16 -2.21 2.38 -10.37
CA LEU A 16 -3.00 1.20 -10.01
C LEU A 16 -2.19 -0.07 -10.27
N ASP A 17 -2.02 -0.87 -9.25
CA ASP A 17 -1.32 -2.16 -9.29
C ASP A 17 -2.27 -3.36 -9.48
N SER A 18 -3.29 -3.18 -10.31
CA SER A 18 -4.39 -4.13 -10.49
C SER A 18 -3.98 -5.55 -10.93
N CYS A 19 -2.79 -5.71 -11.51
CA CYS A 19 -2.28 -7.03 -11.89
C CYS A 19 -1.55 -7.77 -10.75
N VAL A 20 -1.14 -7.06 -9.70
CA VAL A 20 -0.23 -7.60 -8.67
C VAL A 20 -0.78 -8.85 -8.00
N TYR A 21 -2.05 -8.86 -7.62
CA TYR A 21 -2.63 -10.03 -6.95
C TYR A 21 -2.64 -11.28 -7.84
N LEU A 22 -2.77 -11.12 -9.17
CA LEU A 22 -2.66 -12.22 -10.13
C LEU A 22 -1.21 -12.70 -10.21
N ARG A 23 -0.26 -11.78 -10.41
CA ARG A 23 1.16 -12.09 -10.59
C ARG A 23 1.79 -12.68 -9.32
N MET A 24 1.38 -12.20 -8.14
CA MET A 24 1.79 -12.80 -6.87
C MET A 24 1.47 -14.30 -6.84
N ILE A 25 0.24 -14.68 -7.17
CA ILE A 25 -0.16 -16.09 -7.15
C ILE A 25 0.54 -16.89 -8.26
N ASP A 26 0.63 -16.34 -9.47
CA ASP A 26 1.37 -17.01 -10.56
C ASP A 26 2.80 -17.35 -10.14
N HIS A 27 3.56 -16.37 -9.67
CA HIS A 27 4.97 -16.58 -9.34
C HIS A 27 5.18 -17.46 -8.11
N PHE A 28 4.32 -17.38 -7.10
CA PHE A 28 4.50 -18.15 -5.87
C PHE A 28 3.92 -19.57 -5.93
N PHE A 29 2.95 -19.84 -6.81
CA PHE A 29 2.29 -21.14 -6.88
C PHE A 29 2.77 -22.01 -8.04
N HIS A 30 3.31 -21.44 -9.14
CA HIS A 30 3.60 -22.13 -10.38
C HIS A 30 4.47 -23.38 -10.22
N ASP A 31 5.56 -23.29 -9.45
CA ASP A 31 6.54 -24.39 -9.27
C ASP A 31 6.33 -25.10 -7.92
N THR A 32 5.10 -25.23 -7.48
CA THR A 32 4.73 -25.90 -6.23
C THR A 32 3.71 -27.01 -6.47
N PRO A 33 3.47 -27.89 -5.49
CA PRO A 33 2.35 -28.84 -5.53
C PRO A 33 0.96 -28.17 -5.63
N TYR A 34 0.87 -26.87 -5.41
CA TYR A 34 -0.36 -26.08 -5.44
C TYR A 34 -0.58 -25.36 -6.78
N ARG A 35 0.12 -25.72 -7.84
CA ARG A 35 0.00 -25.10 -9.17
C ARG A 35 -1.43 -25.06 -9.70
N ASP A 36 -2.16 -26.13 -9.51
CA ASP A 36 -3.55 -26.23 -9.98
C ASP A 36 -4.52 -25.33 -9.19
N TRP A 37 -4.05 -24.73 -8.08
CA TRP A 37 -4.82 -23.79 -7.28
C TRP A 37 -4.67 -22.33 -7.73
N ILE A 38 -3.84 -22.02 -8.71
CA ILE A 38 -3.60 -20.64 -9.15
C ILE A 38 -4.91 -19.92 -9.42
N PHE A 39 -5.73 -20.44 -10.33
CA PHE A 39 -7.00 -19.80 -10.69
C PHE A 39 -8.00 -19.74 -9.52
N PRO A 40 -8.31 -20.81 -8.79
CA PRO A 40 -9.18 -20.73 -7.62
C PRO A 40 -8.73 -19.71 -6.57
N VAL A 41 -7.42 -19.66 -6.28
CA VAL A 41 -6.86 -18.71 -5.29
C VAL A 41 -6.98 -17.27 -5.79
N GLN A 42 -6.71 -17.00 -7.07
CA GLN A 42 -6.90 -15.68 -7.66
C GLN A 42 -8.36 -15.21 -7.57
N GLU A 43 -9.33 -16.09 -7.82
CA GLU A 43 -10.76 -15.76 -7.70
C GLU A 43 -11.16 -15.49 -6.24
N GLN A 44 -10.63 -16.25 -5.28
CA GLN A 44 -10.89 -15.98 -3.87
C GLN A 44 -10.22 -14.68 -3.39
N MET A 45 -9.01 -14.35 -3.89
CA MET A 45 -8.39 -13.05 -3.61
C MET A 45 -9.28 -11.89 -4.06
N LYS A 46 -9.92 -11.98 -5.23
CA LYS A 46 -10.89 -10.95 -5.66
C LYS A 46 -12.03 -10.78 -4.67
N GLN A 47 -12.55 -11.87 -4.11
CA GLN A 47 -13.61 -11.82 -3.09
C GLN A 47 -13.14 -11.12 -1.81
N VAL A 48 -11.91 -11.41 -1.36
CA VAL A 48 -11.29 -10.71 -0.21
C VAL A 48 -11.15 -9.23 -0.51
N LEU A 49 -10.55 -8.88 -1.64
CA LEU A 49 -10.28 -7.49 -2.04
C LEU A 49 -11.58 -6.70 -2.24
N SER A 50 -12.62 -7.30 -2.83
CA SER A 50 -13.94 -6.68 -2.99
C SER A 50 -14.78 -6.64 -1.70
N GLY A 51 -14.30 -7.24 -0.61
CA GLY A 51 -15.02 -7.29 0.67
C GLY A 51 -16.17 -8.29 0.72
N GLN A 52 -16.17 -9.29 -0.18
CA GLN A 52 -17.20 -10.35 -0.28
C GLN A 52 -16.83 -11.61 0.52
N SER A 53 -15.71 -11.60 1.24
CA SER A 53 -15.23 -12.69 2.07
C SER A 53 -15.26 -12.32 3.56
N SER A 54 -15.16 -13.32 4.45
CA SER A 54 -14.95 -13.11 5.89
C SER A 54 -13.60 -12.46 6.18
N LEU A 55 -12.56 -12.85 5.46
CA LEU A 55 -11.30 -12.12 5.40
C LEU A 55 -11.46 -10.90 4.50
N ARG A 56 -11.01 -9.73 4.95
CA ARG A 56 -11.14 -8.46 4.21
C ARG A 56 -9.86 -7.63 4.30
N CYS A 57 -9.64 -6.77 3.32
CA CYS A 57 -8.66 -5.69 3.48
C CYS A 57 -9.01 -4.82 4.71
N GLY A 58 -8.02 -4.21 5.32
CA GLY A 58 -8.19 -3.42 6.55
C GLY A 58 -8.21 -4.26 7.82
N GLN A 59 -7.77 -5.53 7.77
CA GLN A 59 -7.74 -6.43 8.93
C GLN A 59 -6.32 -6.94 9.22
N PHE A 60 -6.09 -7.19 10.51
CA PHE A 60 -4.94 -7.96 10.99
C PHE A 60 -5.27 -9.45 11.00
N VAL A 61 -4.31 -10.26 10.59
CA VAL A 61 -4.41 -11.72 10.55
C VAL A 61 -3.21 -12.35 11.25
N PRO A 62 -3.39 -13.46 11.98
CA PRO A 62 -2.27 -14.19 12.58
C PRO A 62 -1.31 -14.72 11.51
N LYS A 63 -0.01 -14.61 11.77
CA LYS A 63 1.05 -15.20 10.93
C LYS A 63 1.18 -16.69 11.21
N GLN A 64 0.28 -17.47 10.65
CA GLN A 64 0.29 -18.93 10.80
C GLN A 64 0.44 -19.58 9.43
N LYS A 65 1.24 -20.66 9.37
CA LYS A 65 1.23 -21.55 8.20
C LYS A 65 -0.11 -22.28 8.15
N ALA A 66 -0.61 -22.51 6.95
CA ALA A 66 -1.73 -23.42 6.80
C ALA A 66 -1.24 -24.85 7.08
N GLU A 67 -1.81 -25.50 8.08
CA GLU A 67 -1.47 -26.88 8.38
C GLU A 67 -2.08 -27.81 7.31
N HIS A 68 -1.20 -28.30 6.40
CA HIS A 68 -1.58 -29.22 5.34
C HIS A 68 -2.85 -28.82 4.56
N PRO A 69 -2.86 -27.65 3.90
CA PRO A 69 -4.03 -27.20 3.16
C PRO A 69 -4.41 -28.24 2.10
N LYS A 70 -5.68 -28.66 2.10
CA LYS A 70 -6.23 -29.67 1.19
C LYS A 70 -7.00 -29.05 0.05
N THR A 71 -7.48 -27.82 0.25
CA THR A 71 -8.24 -27.05 -0.73
C THR A 71 -7.74 -25.61 -0.78
N PRO A 72 -7.99 -24.88 -1.89
CA PRO A 72 -7.68 -23.45 -1.98
C PRO A 72 -8.31 -22.64 -0.84
N GLU A 73 -9.51 -22.99 -0.41
CA GLU A 73 -10.28 -22.32 0.63
C GLU A 73 -9.56 -22.34 1.99
N ASP A 74 -8.85 -23.42 2.31
CA ASP A 74 -8.09 -23.57 3.55
C ASP A 74 -7.04 -22.44 3.72
N LEU A 75 -6.59 -21.84 2.61
CA LEU A 75 -5.63 -20.73 2.64
C LEU A 75 -6.26 -19.43 3.15
N PHE A 76 -7.58 -19.30 3.06
CA PHE A 76 -8.33 -18.12 3.45
C PHE A 76 -9.10 -18.34 4.78
N ASP A 77 -9.11 -19.57 5.28
CA ASP A 77 -9.64 -19.84 6.63
C ASP A 77 -8.63 -19.37 7.67
N VAL A 78 -8.87 -18.17 8.20
CA VAL A 78 -7.97 -17.48 9.12
C VAL A 78 -8.74 -17.09 10.37
N PRO A 79 -8.72 -17.94 11.41
CA PRO A 79 -9.34 -17.61 12.69
C PRO A 79 -8.59 -16.47 13.39
N GLY A 80 -9.32 -15.63 14.11
CA GLY A 80 -8.73 -14.57 14.95
C GLY A 80 -8.34 -13.32 14.18
N THR A 81 -9.03 -13.01 13.08
CA THR A 81 -8.87 -11.71 12.39
C THR A 81 -9.42 -10.57 13.25
N ALA A 82 -8.79 -9.40 13.15
CA ALA A 82 -9.24 -8.18 13.84
C ALA A 82 -9.19 -6.98 12.91
N ALA A 83 -10.21 -6.12 12.97
CA ALA A 83 -10.21 -4.85 12.26
C ALA A 83 -9.22 -3.87 12.90
N LEU A 84 -8.62 -2.98 12.08
CA LEU A 84 -7.87 -1.85 12.59
C LEU A 84 -8.84 -0.90 13.32
N LEU A 85 -8.45 -0.44 14.49
CA LEU A 85 -9.23 0.49 15.33
C LEU A 85 -8.39 1.74 15.64
N LEU A 86 -9.06 2.85 15.97
CA LEU A 86 -8.45 4.08 16.46
C LEU A 86 -9.12 4.54 17.75
N PRO A 87 -8.40 5.08 18.73
CA PRO A 87 -6.95 5.01 18.90
C PRO A 87 -6.54 3.63 19.38
N ASP A 88 -5.49 3.15 18.87
CA ASP A 88 -4.69 2.01 19.26
C ASP A 88 -5.36 0.76 19.87
N PRO A 89 -5.22 -0.34 19.17
CA PRO A 89 -5.41 -1.67 19.68
C PRO A 89 -4.12 -2.47 19.71
N SER A 90 -3.38 -2.24 20.70
CA SER A 90 -2.00 -2.66 20.82
C SER A 90 -1.62 -4.13 20.57
N PRO A 91 -2.41 -5.20 20.84
CA PRO A 91 -1.88 -6.54 20.58
C PRO A 91 -1.70 -6.88 19.11
N TRP A 92 -2.48 -6.26 18.22
CA TRP A 92 -2.44 -6.52 16.77
C TRP A 92 -1.26 -5.86 16.06
N LEU A 93 -0.59 -4.90 16.71
CA LEU A 93 0.56 -4.18 16.16
C LEU A 93 1.86 -4.98 16.27
N ASP A 94 1.85 -6.12 16.94
CA ASP A 94 3.02 -7.00 16.98
C ASP A 94 3.24 -7.65 15.61
N ARG A 95 4.12 -7.05 14.83
CA ARG A 95 4.48 -7.50 13.49
C ARG A 95 5.16 -8.87 13.45
N THR A 96 5.54 -9.45 14.60
CA THR A 96 6.05 -10.82 14.65
C THR A 96 4.92 -11.84 14.63
N LEU A 97 3.75 -11.49 15.16
CA LEU A 97 2.58 -12.34 15.32
C LEU A 97 1.51 -12.11 14.26
N TYR A 98 1.39 -10.88 13.74
CA TYR A 98 0.30 -10.50 12.85
C TYR A 98 0.81 -9.88 11.55
N SER A 99 0.01 -10.04 10.49
CA SER A 99 0.13 -9.31 9.23
C SER A 99 -1.11 -8.44 9.06
N TYR A 100 -0.93 -7.23 8.53
CA TYR A 100 -2.04 -6.40 8.08
C TYR A 100 -2.30 -6.68 6.60
N ILE A 101 -3.55 -6.96 6.26
CA ILE A 101 -3.98 -7.19 4.88
C ILE A 101 -4.64 -5.91 4.38
N SER A 102 -4.09 -5.28 3.36
CA SER A 102 -4.58 -4.02 2.81
C SER A 102 -4.95 -4.10 1.34
N ASP A 103 -4.23 -4.94 0.58
CA ASP A 103 -4.21 -4.91 -0.88
C ASP A 103 -3.77 -6.27 -1.47
N GLY A 104 -3.53 -6.29 -2.78
CA GLY A 104 -3.01 -7.47 -3.48
C GLY A 104 -1.60 -7.87 -3.07
N TRP A 105 -0.74 -6.90 -2.67
CA TRP A 105 0.62 -7.19 -2.20
C TRP A 105 0.61 -7.94 -0.87
N THR A 106 -0.02 -7.37 0.12
CA THR A 106 -0.05 -7.91 1.49
C THR A 106 -0.79 -9.23 1.55
N LEU A 107 -1.91 -9.37 0.83
CA LEU A 107 -2.65 -10.63 0.73
C LEU A 107 -1.83 -11.70 0.01
N GLY A 108 -1.21 -11.38 -1.13
CA GLY A 108 -0.38 -12.33 -1.88
C GLY A 108 0.84 -12.79 -1.07
N MET A 109 1.53 -11.87 -0.39
CA MET A 109 2.63 -12.23 0.52
C MET A 109 2.17 -13.12 1.67
N TYR A 110 1.00 -12.84 2.22
CA TYR A 110 0.41 -13.66 3.27
C TYR A 110 0.15 -15.09 2.79
N LEU A 111 -0.51 -15.26 1.64
CA LEU A 111 -0.82 -16.57 1.05
C LEU A 111 0.44 -17.34 0.67
N ALA A 112 1.45 -16.66 0.10
CA ALA A 112 2.74 -17.29 -0.21
C ALA A 112 3.40 -17.89 1.05
N ARG A 113 3.36 -17.17 2.17
CA ARG A 113 3.88 -17.68 3.46
C ARG A 113 3.07 -18.83 4.01
N ARG A 114 1.75 -18.84 3.81
CA ARG A 114 0.89 -19.97 4.23
C ARG A 114 1.24 -21.27 3.53
N ILE A 115 1.70 -21.24 2.29
CA ILE A 115 2.18 -22.42 1.56
C ILE A 115 3.68 -22.71 1.74
N GLY A 116 4.35 -21.98 2.64
CA GLY A 116 5.70 -22.29 3.11
C GLY A 116 6.84 -21.48 2.48
N TRP A 117 6.57 -20.45 1.67
CA TRP A 117 7.62 -19.57 1.16
C TRP A 117 8.21 -18.70 2.26
N GLU A 118 9.54 -18.78 2.44
CA GLU A 118 10.29 -18.02 3.47
C GLU A 118 11.68 -17.64 2.95
N GLY A 119 12.35 -16.77 3.70
CA GLY A 119 13.75 -16.43 3.49
C GLY A 119 14.08 -15.88 2.10
N GLU A 120 15.24 -16.27 1.58
CA GLU A 120 15.75 -15.74 0.31
C GLU A 120 14.90 -16.15 -0.90
N ASP A 121 14.35 -17.37 -0.90
CA ASP A 121 13.56 -17.87 -2.01
C ASP A 121 12.22 -17.13 -2.13
N PHE A 122 11.61 -16.73 -1.01
CA PHE A 122 10.48 -15.81 -1.01
C PHE A 122 10.84 -14.50 -1.73
N TRP A 123 11.95 -13.88 -1.37
CA TRP A 123 12.36 -12.61 -1.96
C TRP A 123 12.78 -12.71 -3.43
N LYS A 124 13.32 -13.85 -3.86
CA LYS A 124 13.56 -14.13 -5.29
C LYS A 124 12.26 -14.11 -6.10
N ARG A 125 11.21 -14.78 -5.60
CA ARG A 125 9.89 -14.79 -6.24
C ARG A 125 9.21 -13.42 -6.20
N PHE A 126 9.30 -12.73 -5.08
CA PHE A 126 8.78 -11.37 -4.94
C PHE A 126 9.40 -10.40 -5.95
N ARG A 127 10.70 -10.51 -6.22
CA ARG A 127 11.35 -9.70 -7.26
C ARG A 127 10.78 -9.93 -8.65
N LEU A 128 10.33 -11.13 -9.00
CA LEU A 128 9.67 -11.38 -10.28
C LEU A 128 8.38 -10.56 -10.41
N VAL A 129 7.59 -10.49 -9.34
CA VAL A 129 6.38 -9.65 -9.31
C VAL A 129 6.73 -8.16 -9.47
N ARG A 130 7.80 -7.71 -8.81
CA ARG A 130 8.27 -6.31 -8.97
C ARG A 130 8.72 -6.01 -10.41
N ASN A 131 9.38 -6.96 -11.07
CA ASN A 131 9.78 -6.80 -12.47
C ASN A 131 8.58 -6.69 -13.42
N ASP A 132 7.48 -7.37 -13.11
CA ASP A 132 6.24 -7.27 -13.90
C ASP A 132 5.66 -5.84 -13.90
N LEU A 133 5.94 -5.01 -12.89
CA LEU A 133 5.45 -3.61 -12.84
C LEU A 133 6.10 -2.68 -13.88
N ILE A 134 7.25 -3.03 -14.40
CA ILE A 134 7.92 -2.27 -15.46
C ILE A 134 7.85 -2.99 -16.82
N ASP A 135 7.16 -4.13 -16.86
CA ASP A 135 6.90 -4.85 -18.11
C ASP A 135 5.76 -4.16 -18.89
N PRO A 136 5.92 -3.90 -20.19
CA PRO A 136 4.89 -3.22 -20.98
C PRO A 136 3.54 -3.92 -21.06
N TYR A 137 3.51 -5.23 -20.81
CA TYR A 137 2.27 -6.04 -20.83
C TYR A 137 1.55 -6.07 -19.47
N TRP A 138 2.32 -6.15 -18.36
CA TRP A 138 1.78 -6.29 -17.01
C TRP A 138 1.79 -4.99 -16.22
N GLY A 139 2.70 -4.09 -16.54
CA GLY A 139 2.90 -2.83 -15.81
C GLY A 139 1.70 -1.90 -15.90
N PRO A 140 1.57 -0.99 -14.95
CA PRO A 140 0.52 0.01 -14.94
C PRO A 140 0.68 0.98 -16.11
N VAL A 141 -0.44 1.51 -16.58
CA VAL A 141 -0.42 2.60 -17.56
C VAL A 141 -0.04 3.90 -16.83
N PRO A 142 1.07 4.56 -17.23
CA PRO A 142 1.46 5.82 -16.62
C PRO A 142 0.38 6.91 -16.75
N ASN A 143 0.18 7.69 -15.70
CA ASN A 143 -0.66 8.90 -15.74
C ASN A 143 0.22 10.14 -15.86
N PRO A 144 0.40 10.73 -17.06
CA PRO A 144 1.31 11.86 -17.25
C PRO A 144 0.86 13.14 -16.55
N ALA A 145 -0.38 13.22 -16.09
CA ALA A 145 -0.89 14.38 -15.37
C ALA A 145 -0.40 14.42 -13.91
N LEU A 146 -0.08 13.28 -13.29
CA LEU A 146 0.39 13.25 -11.91
C LEU A 146 1.74 13.95 -11.70
N PRO A 147 2.81 13.68 -12.49
CA PRO A 147 4.06 14.42 -12.35
C PRO A 147 3.87 15.94 -12.54
N VAL A 148 2.97 16.35 -13.44
CA VAL A 148 2.63 17.78 -13.64
C VAL A 148 1.96 18.34 -12.39
N LEU A 149 0.97 17.63 -11.83
CA LEU A 149 0.29 18.05 -10.60
C LEU A 149 1.27 18.23 -9.45
N LEU A 150 2.18 17.27 -9.21
CA LEU A 150 3.14 17.38 -8.10
C LEU A 150 4.02 18.63 -8.23
N LYS A 151 4.47 18.94 -9.45
CA LYS A 151 5.23 20.17 -9.72
C LYS A 151 4.38 21.44 -9.53
N GLU A 152 3.10 21.40 -9.87
CA GLU A 152 2.16 22.51 -9.61
C GLU A 152 1.95 22.73 -8.10
N LEU A 153 1.75 21.66 -7.32
CA LEU A 153 1.64 21.74 -5.86
C LEU A 153 2.89 22.39 -5.23
N LYS A 154 4.08 21.99 -5.66
CA LYS A 154 5.34 22.59 -5.19
C LYS A 154 5.43 24.09 -5.54
N LYS A 155 4.99 24.50 -6.73
CA LYS A 155 4.91 25.94 -7.11
C LYS A 155 3.97 26.75 -6.24
N GLN A 156 2.94 26.12 -5.65
CA GLN A 156 2.05 26.73 -4.67
C GLN A 156 2.64 26.76 -3.24
N GLY A 157 3.88 26.33 -3.05
CA GLY A 157 4.55 26.29 -1.76
C GLY A 157 4.14 25.11 -0.88
N ILE A 158 3.57 24.06 -1.47
CA ILE A 158 3.25 22.81 -0.77
C ILE A 158 4.46 21.90 -0.85
N HIS A 159 4.94 21.43 0.29
CA HIS A 159 6.02 20.45 0.36
C HIS A 159 5.52 19.06 -0.04
N VAL A 160 6.13 18.45 -1.04
CA VAL A 160 5.74 17.14 -1.59
C VAL A 160 6.84 16.12 -1.33
N VAL A 161 6.50 15.07 -0.58
CA VAL A 161 7.41 14.00 -0.16
C VAL A 161 6.86 12.64 -0.63
N LEU A 162 7.75 11.76 -1.06
CA LEU A 162 7.44 10.34 -1.29
C LEU A 162 8.02 9.51 -0.15
N CYS A 163 7.23 8.57 0.39
CA CYS A 163 7.67 7.68 1.46
C CYS A 163 7.14 6.26 1.22
N SER A 164 8.02 5.35 0.78
CA SER A 164 7.69 3.97 0.45
C SER A 164 8.45 2.97 1.32
N ASN A 165 7.81 1.81 1.59
CA ASN A 165 8.44 0.65 2.23
C ASN A 165 9.26 -0.18 1.24
N ALA A 166 9.15 0.07 -0.05
CA ALA A 166 9.92 -0.63 -1.06
C ALA A 166 11.37 -0.14 -1.13
N GLN A 167 12.25 -1.01 -1.63
CA GLN A 167 13.68 -0.72 -1.79
C GLN A 167 13.92 0.38 -2.81
N GLU A 168 14.91 1.24 -2.55
CA GLU A 168 15.27 2.39 -3.38
C GLU A 168 15.39 2.05 -4.88
N ALA A 169 16.18 1.03 -5.22
CA ALA A 169 16.43 0.66 -6.62
C ALA A 169 15.12 0.35 -7.37
N ASN A 170 14.21 -0.41 -6.74
CA ASN A 170 12.92 -0.76 -7.33
C ASN A 170 12.00 0.47 -7.47
N CYS A 171 12.05 1.38 -6.50
CA CYS A 171 11.24 2.60 -6.52
C CYS A 171 11.71 3.56 -7.62
N ILE A 172 13.00 3.78 -7.76
CA ILE A 172 13.58 4.68 -8.77
C ILE A 172 13.27 4.16 -10.18
N GLU A 173 13.42 2.86 -10.44
CA GLU A 173 13.10 2.26 -11.72
C GLU A 173 11.62 2.44 -12.08
N LEU A 174 10.73 2.19 -11.12
CA LEU A 174 9.29 2.36 -11.30
C LEU A 174 8.88 3.84 -11.47
N LEU A 175 9.45 4.76 -10.69
CA LEU A 175 9.19 6.19 -10.84
C LEU A 175 9.57 6.69 -12.26
N ASN A 176 10.72 6.25 -12.75
CA ASN A 176 11.17 6.57 -14.13
C ASN A 176 10.20 6.00 -15.16
N TYR A 177 9.76 4.74 -14.99
CA TYR A 177 8.77 4.11 -15.88
C TYR A 177 7.45 4.90 -15.88
N LEU A 178 7.01 5.38 -14.72
CA LEU A 178 5.78 6.17 -14.57
C LEU A 178 5.91 7.64 -15.00
N GLY A 179 7.13 8.09 -15.36
CA GLY A 179 7.40 9.45 -15.83
C GLY A 179 7.60 10.50 -14.72
N PHE A 180 7.88 10.07 -13.49
CA PHE A 180 8.28 10.97 -12.41
C PHE A 180 9.79 11.24 -12.48
N ASP A 181 10.18 12.47 -12.22
CA ASP A 181 11.57 12.90 -12.09
C ASP A 181 11.83 13.55 -10.71
N ASP A 182 13.09 13.79 -10.39
CA ASP A 182 13.52 14.35 -9.10
C ASP A 182 12.84 15.67 -8.75
N SER A 183 12.37 16.43 -9.74
CA SER A 183 11.69 17.71 -9.49
C SER A 183 10.27 17.55 -8.92
N CYS A 184 9.69 16.35 -9.01
CA CYS A 184 8.35 16.06 -8.49
C CYS A 184 8.29 16.07 -6.97
N PHE A 185 9.40 15.71 -6.30
CA PHE A 185 9.45 15.57 -4.85
C PHE A 185 10.54 16.46 -4.25
N GLU A 186 10.38 16.83 -2.98
CA GLU A 186 11.43 17.50 -2.19
C GLU A 186 12.28 16.49 -1.43
N GLU A 187 11.67 15.36 -1.08
CA GLU A 187 12.35 14.27 -0.38
C GLU A 187 11.78 12.93 -0.87
N LEU A 188 12.68 11.95 -1.04
CA LEU A 188 12.38 10.57 -1.34
C LEU A 188 12.83 9.70 -0.18
N CYS A 189 11.91 8.98 0.45
CA CYS A 189 12.17 8.07 1.56
C CYS A 189 11.84 6.65 1.13
N PHE A 190 12.86 5.81 0.99
CA PHE A 190 12.73 4.41 0.67
C PHE A 190 13.09 3.53 1.88
N ASP A 191 12.75 2.23 1.83
CA ASP A 191 12.94 1.31 2.95
C ASP A 191 12.45 1.92 4.28
N ALA A 192 11.29 2.58 4.22
CA ALA A 192 10.85 3.52 5.26
C ALA A 192 10.44 2.87 6.58
N ASP A 193 10.21 1.55 6.60
CA ASP A 193 9.69 0.78 7.76
C ASP A 193 8.41 1.41 8.36
N LYS A 194 7.48 1.83 7.48
CA LYS A 194 6.15 2.29 7.91
C LYS A 194 5.36 1.13 8.53
N PRO A 195 4.55 1.35 9.56
CA PRO A 195 4.28 2.61 10.24
C PRO A 195 5.26 2.89 11.41
N HIS A 196 6.23 2.01 11.67
CA HIS A 196 7.04 2.02 12.92
C HIS A 196 7.93 3.26 13.04
N THR A 197 8.56 3.68 11.96
CA THR A 197 9.39 4.89 11.93
C THR A 197 8.61 6.16 11.61
N PHE A 198 7.35 6.03 11.19
CA PHE A 198 6.57 7.15 10.67
C PHE A 198 6.33 8.26 11.69
N PRO A 199 5.99 7.99 12.98
CA PRO A 199 5.83 9.05 13.96
C PRO A 199 7.06 9.95 14.11
N GLN A 200 8.27 9.35 14.08
CA GLN A 200 9.52 10.10 14.15
C GLN A 200 9.76 10.94 12.89
N ARG A 201 9.44 10.40 11.70
CA ARG A 201 9.53 11.14 10.42
C ARG A 201 8.54 12.32 10.38
N ILE A 202 7.29 12.12 10.81
CA ILE A 202 6.28 13.20 10.90
C ILE A 202 6.80 14.33 11.80
N ALA A 203 7.37 13.99 12.96
CA ALA A 203 7.95 14.98 13.86
C ALA A 203 9.18 15.67 13.25
N GLN A 204 10.00 14.95 12.46
CA GLN A 204 11.14 15.52 11.74
C GLN A 204 10.68 16.51 10.67
N TRP A 205 9.72 16.14 9.81
CA TRP A 205 9.16 17.00 8.77
C TRP A 205 8.47 18.23 9.39
N GLY A 206 7.77 18.06 10.52
CA GLY A 206 7.18 19.19 11.27
C GLY A 206 8.22 20.24 11.66
N ARG A 207 9.39 19.80 12.13
CA ARG A 207 10.52 20.71 12.45
C ARG A 207 11.17 21.29 11.19
N GLN A 208 11.45 20.45 10.19
CA GLN A 208 12.15 20.83 8.96
C GLN A 208 11.39 21.90 8.18
N PHE A 209 10.09 21.75 8.05
CA PHE A 209 9.22 22.64 7.28
C PHE A 209 8.45 23.64 8.15
N ASN A 210 8.68 23.63 9.46
CA ASN A 210 7.97 24.46 10.44
C ASN A 210 6.44 24.34 10.32
N LEU A 211 5.94 23.10 10.43
CA LEU A 211 4.54 22.73 10.28
C LEU A 211 4.03 21.93 11.48
N SER A 212 2.74 22.12 11.79
CA SER A 212 1.99 21.24 12.67
C SER A 212 1.38 20.06 11.89
N PRO A 213 1.09 18.93 12.55
CA PRO A 213 0.42 17.80 11.86
C PRO A 213 -0.88 18.18 11.16
N LYS A 214 -1.64 19.17 11.68
CA LYS A 214 -2.89 19.67 11.06
C LYS A 214 -2.71 20.30 9.68
N GLU A 215 -1.48 20.69 9.34
CA GLU A 215 -1.13 21.26 8.04
C GLU A 215 -0.59 20.20 7.06
N MET A 216 -0.60 18.90 7.49
CA MET A 216 -0.09 17.77 6.72
C MET A 216 -1.23 16.89 6.21
N LEU A 217 -1.04 16.34 5.01
CA LEU A 217 -1.91 15.33 4.40
C LEU A 217 -1.07 14.09 4.05
N PHE A 218 -1.52 12.93 4.51
CA PHE A 218 -0.91 11.65 4.19
C PHE A 218 -1.80 10.90 3.19
N ILE A 219 -1.23 10.42 2.11
CA ILE A 219 -1.93 9.76 1.00
C ILE A 219 -1.28 8.40 0.75
N GLY A 220 -2.09 7.34 0.78
CA GLY A 220 -1.63 5.98 0.54
C GLY A 220 -2.80 5.03 0.28
N ASP A 221 -2.47 3.83 -0.17
CA ASP A 221 -3.45 2.77 -0.41
C ASP A 221 -3.61 1.83 0.79
N GLN A 222 -2.68 1.88 1.75
CA GLN A 222 -2.62 0.97 2.90
C GLN A 222 -2.86 1.72 4.20
N GLY A 223 -4.07 1.58 4.75
CA GLY A 223 -4.49 2.33 5.92
C GLY A 223 -3.50 2.30 7.09
N TYR A 224 -3.07 1.09 7.51
CA TYR A 224 -2.15 0.93 8.64
C TYR A 224 -0.73 1.44 8.34
N PHE A 225 -0.19 1.12 7.16
CA PHE A 225 1.19 1.48 6.86
C PHE A 225 1.34 2.98 6.54
N ASP A 226 0.41 3.56 5.80
CA ASP A 226 0.54 4.90 5.24
C ASP A 226 -0.17 5.98 6.05
N LEU A 227 -1.35 5.67 6.59
CA LEU A 227 -2.27 6.66 7.10
C LEU A 227 -2.36 6.69 8.64
N TYR A 228 -2.19 5.53 9.29
CA TYR A 228 -2.39 5.36 10.72
C TYR A 228 -1.56 6.36 11.56
N ALA A 229 -0.25 6.45 11.29
CA ALA A 229 0.62 7.34 12.05
C ALA A 229 0.27 8.82 11.85
N GLY A 230 -0.07 9.23 10.63
CA GLY A 230 -0.55 10.57 10.32
C GLY A 230 -1.84 10.90 11.07
N LYS A 231 -2.81 10.01 11.00
CA LYS A 231 -4.10 10.15 11.69
C LYS A 231 -3.95 10.27 13.20
N THR A 232 -3.14 9.41 13.81
CA THR A 232 -2.89 9.44 15.27
C THR A 232 -2.14 10.69 15.72
N CYS A 233 -1.33 11.31 14.84
CA CYS A 233 -0.68 12.60 15.12
C CYS A 233 -1.61 13.80 14.87
N GLY A 234 -2.81 13.59 14.33
CA GLY A 234 -3.78 14.67 14.04
C GLY A 234 -3.63 15.31 12.66
N ALA A 235 -2.95 14.66 11.73
CA ALA A 235 -2.88 15.03 10.32
C ALA A 235 -4.14 14.54 9.57
N SER A 236 -4.39 15.13 8.39
CA SER A 236 -5.41 14.64 7.46
C SER A 236 -4.93 13.43 6.68
N THR A 237 -5.87 12.58 6.29
CA THR A 237 -5.58 11.33 5.57
C THR A 237 -6.48 11.15 4.36
N LEU A 238 -5.90 10.62 3.27
CA LEU A 238 -6.61 10.25 2.05
C LEU A 238 -6.25 8.81 1.67
N LEU A 239 -7.21 7.91 1.75
CA LEU A 239 -7.08 6.53 1.26
C LEU A 239 -7.33 6.50 -0.25
N VAL A 240 -6.36 5.97 -1.01
CA VAL A 240 -6.48 5.71 -2.46
C VAL A 240 -6.63 4.21 -2.64
N SER A 241 -7.84 3.69 -2.74
CA SER A 241 -8.02 2.24 -2.85
C SER A 241 -9.31 1.87 -3.60
N PRO A 242 -9.22 1.02 -4.63
CA PRO A 242 -10.39 0.45 -5.29
C PRO A 242 -11.08 -0.63 -4.43
N TRP A 243 -10.43 -1.07 -3.36
CA TRP A 243 -10.84 -2.20 -2.55
C TRP A 243 -11.80 -1.79 -1.42
N ASN A 244 -12.71 -2.69 -1.06
CA ASN A 244 -13.65 -2.46 0.05
C ASN A 244 -13.03 -2.88 1.40
N ALA A 245 -12.14 -2.04 1.93
CA ALA A 245 -11.44 -2.29 3.18
C ALA A 245 -12.35 -2.13 4.41
N ALA A 246 -12.14 -2.97 5.43
CA ALA A 246 -12.89 -2.94 6.69
C ALA A 246 -12.61 -1.68 7.53
N ASP A 247 -11.49 -1.02 7.30
CA ASP A 247 -11.05 0.19 7.99
C ASP A 247 -11.27 1.48 7.17
N ALA A 248 -11.96 1.40 6.03
CA ALA A 248 -12.13 2.54 5.11
C ALA A 248 -12.74 3.79 5.78
N GLU A 249 -13.64 3.59 6.75
CA GLU A 249 -14.33 4.67 7.47
C GLU A 249 -13.45 5.38 8.53
N LEU A 250 -12.23 4.88 8.78
CA LEU A 250 -11.30 5.52 9.71
C LEU A 250 -10.59 6.74 9.09
N TRP A 251 -10.52 6.80 7.76
CA TRP A 251 -9.74 7.80 7.03
C TRP A 251 -10.61 9.00 6.67
N ASP A 252 -10.03 10.22 6.67
CA ASP A 252 -10.79 11.45 6.49
C ASP A 252 -11.42 11.56 5.11
N HIS A 253 -10.70 11.06 4.09
CA HIS A 253 -11.15 11.05 2.71
C HIS A 253 -10.78 9.73 2.04
N ARG A 254 -11.53 9.37 1.01
CA ARG A 254 -11.30 8.18 0.20
C ARG A 254 -11.58 8.46 -1.26
N VAL A 255 -10.70 7.93 -2.12
CA VAL A 255 -10.86 7.87 -3.57
C VAL A 255 -10.49 6.45 -4.04
N GLN A 256 -10.95 6.06 -5.23
CA GLN A 256 -10.71 4.71 -5.73
C GLN A 256 -9.48 4.60 -6.62
N THR A 257 -9.07 5.71 -7.23
CA THR A 257 -8.02 5.69 -8.26
C THR A 257 -7.06 6.88 -8.12
N PRO A 258 -5.82 6.77 -8.64
CA PRO A 258 -4.90 7.90 -8.77
C PRO A 258 -5.48 9.08 -9.57
N LYS A 259 -6.39 8.82 -10.53
CA LYS A 259 -7.06 9.86 -11.30
C LYS A 259 -8.08 10.65 -10.43
N GLU A 260 -8.81 9.96 -9.57
CA GLU A 260 -9.70 10.61 -8.60
C GLU A 260 -8.90 11.37 -7.54
N MET A 261 -7.75 10.83 -7.10
CA MET A 261 -6.80 11.53 -6.23
C MET A 261 -6.30 12.82 -6.87
N GLU A 262 -5.92 12.77 -8.16
CA GLU A 262 -5.53 13.98 -8.91
C GLU A 262 -6.63 15.04 -8.90
N ALA A 263 -7.87 14.65 -9.22
CA ALA A 263 -9.01 15.57 -9.23
C ALA A 263 -9.26 16.18 -7.84
N TYR A 264 -9.21 15.37 -6.79
CA TYR A 264 -9.34 15.81 -5.41
C TYR A 264 -8.26 16.83 -5.01
N LEU A 265 -7.01 16.56 -5.34
CA LEU A 265 -5.90 17.47 -5.01
C LEU A 265 -5.95 18.78 -5.79
N ARG A 266 -6.37 18.75 -7.07
CA ARG A 266 -6.60 20.00 -7.83
C ARG A 266 -7.68 20.86 -7.19
N GLU A 267 -8.77 20.24 -6.77
CA GLU A 267 -9.85 20.96 -6.09
C GLU A 267 -9.41 21.51 -4.71
N LEU A 268 -8.65 20.74 -3.95
CA LEU A 268 -8.22 21.11 -2.59
C LEU A 268 -7.14 22.21 -2.59
N CYS A 269 -6.19 22.15 -3.53
CA CYS A 269 -4.92 22.88 -3.46
C CYS A 269 -4.71 23.95 -4.55
N LEU A 270 -5.40 23.85 -5.68
CA LEU A 270 -5.12 24.70 -6.87
C LEU A 270 -6.26 25.64 -7.25
N LYS A 271 -7.10 26.01 -6.29
CA LYS A 271 -8.19 27.00 -6.47
C LYS A 271 -7.68 28.42 -6.56
#